data_a03ad7de75d5793b632568b428a03b23
#
_entry.id   a03ad7de75d5793b632568b428a03b23
#
_cell.length_a   1.000
_cell.length_b   1.000
_cell.length_c   1.000
_cell.angle_alpha   90.00
_cell.angle_beta   90.00
_cell.angle_gamma   90.00
#
_symmetry.space_group_name_H-M   'P 1'
#
loop_
_entity.id
_entity.type
_entity.pdbx_description
1 polymer ?
#
loop_
_entity_poly.entity_id
_entity_poly.type
_entity_poly.pdbx_seq_one_letter_code
_entity_poly.pdbx_strand_id
1 'polypeptide(L)'
;MIIGVPKEIKNNEYRVAITPDGVKELCARGNRVYIENNAGLGSGFSNAEYEDMGAEILYSPKELFEKSEIIYKVKELFPEEFDYLKEGQIIFTYIHSNAFREQTDALLEKKVIGIAYEDITDKNNEFPLLKPMSEIAGKGGFLMAVQCVQKINGGNGLMLADVCGVKKAEIVVIGAGNSGLGAAELAASLGNKVTVLDINTVKLERAKEVLPKGVEFLYSNKKNIEDCIKKSDVLINCILWPKHRTDHLITRDMLKLMKPNSLIVDVSCDEGGAIETCRSTSHDNPVYSEGGIIHYCVDNIPSAFSQTATTSLCNATLPYLIEIASKGVRKALCENEHLRRGLTCYDGVLTLEETGLKQKRPYSSPEEVLNIV
;
A
#
# COMPACT_ATOMS: atom_id res chain seq x y z
N MET A 1 16.43 3.39 -22.20
CA MET A 1 15.22 4.24 -22.12
C MET A 1 15.48 5.44 -21.22
N ILE A 2 14.62 6.44 -21.29
CA ILE A 2 14.66 7.64 -20.43
C ILE A 2 13.58 7.50 -19.36
N ILE A 3 13.98 7.48 -18.10
CA ILE A 3 13.12 7.24 -16.95
C ILE A 3 13.04 8.53 -16.13
N GLY A 4 11.83 9.03 -15.88
CA GLY A 4 11.57 10.18 -15.05
C GLY A 4 10.93 9.77 -13.72
N VAL A 5 11.46 10.28 -12.64
CA VAL A 5 10.96 10.07 -11.28
C VAL A 5 10.53 11.42 -10.71
N PRO A 6 9.25 11.76 -10.81
CA PRO A 6 8.75 12.99 -10.24
C PRO A 6 8.68 12.92 -8.71
N LYS A 7 8.63 14.08 -8.08
CA LYS A 7 8.30 14.22 -6.67
C LYS A 7 6.82 13.92 -6.46
N GLU A 8 6.51 13.16 -5.42
CA GLU A 8 5.12 12.91 -5.04
C GLU A 8 4.46 14.19 -4.53
N ILE A 9 3.25 14.47 -5.02
CA ILE A 9 2.49 15.67 -4.68
C ILE A 9 1.31 15.42 -3.74
N LYS A 10 1.00 14.13 -3.46
CA LYS A 10 -0.01 13.75 -2.48
C LYS A 10 0.37 14.26 -1.08
N ASN A 11 -0.60 14.82 -0.37
CA ASN A 11 -0.37 15.26 1.00
C ASN A 11 0.15 14.11 1.87
N ASN A 12 1.16 14.40 2.68
CA ASN A 12 1.82 13.43 3.54
C ASN A 12 2.42 12.20 2.80
N GLU A 13 2.75 12.34 1.51
CA GLU A 13 3.52 11.33 0.78
C GLU A 13 5.00 11.75 0.73
N TYR A 14 5.83 10.99 1.41
CA TYR A 14 7.26 11.27 1.58
C TYR A 14 8.13 10.25 0.86
N ARG A 15 7.53 9.21 0.26
CA ARG A 15 8.26 8.20 -0.51
C ARG A 15 8.67 8.72 -1.87
N VAL A 16 9.61 8.03 -2.48
CA VAL A 16 10.02 8.20 -3.88
C VAL A 16 10.13 6.81 -4.52
N ALA A 17 9.93 6.70 -5.83
CA ALA A 17 9.87 5.40 -6.48
C ALA A 17 11.21 4.66 -6.49
N ILE A 18 12.35 5.37 -6.49
CA ILE A 18 13.68 4.81 -6.65
C ILE A 18 14.67 5.31 -5.58
N THR A 19 15.59 4.44 -5.19
CA THR A 19 16.76 4.79 -4.36
C THR A 19 17.95 5.20 -5.23
N PRO A 20 18.98 5.89 -4.68
CA PRO A 20 20.22 6.15 -5.41
C PRO A 20 20.88 4.88 -5.97
N ASP A 21 20.89 3.77 -5.23
CA ASP A 21 21.41 2.49 -5.73
C ASP A 21 20.60 1.96 -6.92
N GLY A 22 19.28 2.13 -6.92
CA GLY A 22 18.42 1.79 -8.06
C GLY A 22 18.74 2.61 -9.31
N VAL A 23 19.05 3.91 -9.14
CA VAL A 23 19.53 4.78 -10.23
C VAL A 23 20.84 4.24 -10.80
N LYS A 24 21.81 3.93 -9.95
CA LYS A 24 23.09 3.35 -10.37
C LYS A 24 22.90 2.09 -11.23
N GLU A 25 21.98 1.22 -10.83
CA GLU A 25 21.69 -0.01 -11.57
C GLU A 25 21.07 0.26 -12.95
N LEU A 26 20.15 1.23 -13.04
CA LEU A 26 19.55 1.64 -14.32
C LEU A 26 20.57 2.30 -15.24
N CYS A 27 21.41 3.21 -14.71
CA CYS A 27 22.46 3.89 -15.47
C CYS A 27 23.52 2.92 -15.98
N ALA A 28 23.94 1.94 -15.17
CA ALA A 28 24.86 0.89 -15.58
C ALA A 28 24.35 0.03 -16.75
N ARG A 29 23.03 0.00 -16.97
CA ARG A 29 22.36 -0.68 -18.11
C ARG A 29 22.11 0.24 -19.31
N GLY A 30 22.69 1.46 -19.30
CA GLY A 30 22.57 2.42 -20.39
C GLY A 30 21.27 3.22 -20.41
N ASN A 31 20.51 3.23 -19.33
CA ASN A 31 19.34 4.08 -19.20
C ASN A 31 19.74 5.48 -18.69
N ARG A 32 18.96 6.50 -19.09
CA ARG A 32 19.06 7.84 -18.49
C ARG A 32 17.97 7.99 -17.44
N VAL A 33 18.34 8.55 -16.30
CA VAL A 33 17.40 8.74 -15.18
C VAL A 33 17.32 10.22 -14.85
N TYR A 34 16.12 10.78 -14.89
CA TYR A 34 15.79 12.11 -14.41
C TYR A 34 15.08 12.01 -13.08
N ILE A 35 15.54 12.77 -12.11
CA ILE A 35 14.91 12.89 -10.79
C ILE A 35 14.44 14.33 -10.62
N GLU A 36 13.19 14.53 -10.23
CA GLU A 36 12.71 15.87 -9.88
C GLU A 36 13.42 16.37 -8.62
N ASN A 37 13.73 17.67 -8.61
CA ASN A 37 14.40 18.32 -7.50
C ASN A 37 13.73 18.02 -6.16
N ASN A 38 14.52 17.50 -5.23
CA ASN A 38 14.08 17.10 -3.89
C ASN A 38 13.04 15.95 -3.85
N ALA A 39 12.88 15.16 -4.89
CA ALA A 39 11.95 14.02 -4.91
C ALA A 39 12.28 13.00 -3.82
N GLY A 40 13.56 12.72 -3.56
CA GLY A 40 14.01 11.75 -2.55
C GLY A 40 14.13 12.30 -1.13
N LEU A 41 14.03 13.62 -0.94
CA LEU A 41 14.36 14.27 0.33
C LEU A 41 13.50 13.74 1.50
N GLY A 42 12.21 13.50 1.25
CA GLY A 42 11.29 12.94 2.24
C GLY A 42 11.63 11.51 2.67
N SER A 43 12.44 10.80 1.88
CA SER A 43 12.96 9.46 2.18
C SER A 43 14.44 9.46 2.60
N GLY A 44 15.02 10.64 2.85
CA GLY A 44 16.40 10.79 3.30
C GLY A 44 17.45 10.71 2.20
N PHE A 45 17.06 10.85 0.92
CA PHE A 45 17.96 10.85 -0.23
C PHE A 45 18.06 12.27 -0.82
N SER A 46 19.26 12.81 -0.86
CA SER A 46 19.56 14.13 -1.43
C SER A 46 19.69 14.09 -2.96
N ASN A 47 19.57 15.24 -3.60
CA ASN A 47 19.86 15.37 -5.03
C ASN A 47 21.30 14.92 -5.37
N ALA A 48 22.27 15.31 -4.54
CA ALA A 48 23.69 14.95 -4.73
C ALA A 48 23.91 13.43 -4.75
N GLU A 49 23.24 12.68 -3.86
CA GLU A 49 23.33 11.21 -3.88
C GLU A 49 22.78 10.62 -5.18
N TYR A 50 21.73 11.19 -5.75
CA TYR A 50 21.22 10.76 -7.06
C TYR A 50 22.17 11.12 -8.20
N GLU A 51 22.74 12.33 -8.19
CA GLU A 51 23.72 12.79 -9.18
C GLU A 51 25.00 11.94 -9.16
N ASP A 52 25.49 11.61 -7.97
CA ASP A 52 26.65 10.71 -7.77
C ASP A 52 26.41 9.30 -8.36
N MET A 53 25.14 8.87 -8.44
CA MET A 53 24.75 7.59 -9.03
C MET A 53 24.39 7.69 -10.52
N GLY A 54 24.50 8.88 -11.11
CA GLY A 54 24.35 9.10 -12.55
C GLY A 54 23.00 9.65 -12.98
N ALA A 55 22.14 10.08 -12.08
CA ALA A 55 20.91 10.79 -12.43
C ALA A 55 21.20 12.25 -12.79
N GLU A 56 20.29 12.84 -13.54
CA GLU A 56 20.21 14.28 -13.79
C GLU A 56 19.01 14.86 -13.03
N ILE A 57 19.23 15.96 -12.29
CA ILE A 57 18.17 16.63 -11.54
C ILE A 57 17.43 17.64 -12.40
N LEU A 58 16.13 17.53 -12.47
CA LEU A 58 15.26 18.50 -13.16
C LEU A 58 14.41 19.30 -12.15
N TYR A 59 14.26 20.58 -12.43
CA TYR A 59 13.55 21.51 -11.53
C TYR A 59 12.10 21.77 -11.94
N SER A 60 11.69 21.26 -13.09
CA SER A 60 10.34 21.39 -13.60
C SER A 60 9.72 20.00 -13.78
N PRO A 61 8.58 19.71 -13.10
CA PRO A 61 7.86 18.46 -13.33
C PRO A 61 7.42 18.33 -14.79
N LYS A 62 6.97 19.42 -15.42
CA LYS A 62 6.60 19.42 -16.84
C LYS A 62 7.76 18.99 -17.74
N GLU A 63 8.95 19.56 -17.54
CA GLU A 63 10.15 19.19 -18.29
C GLU A 63 10.52 17.71 -18.08
N LEU A 64 10.38 17.20 -16.85
CA LEU A 64 10.64 15.81 -16.52
C LEU A 64 9.70 14.88 -17.32
N PHE A 65 8.39 15.16 -17.31
CA PHE A 65 7.43 14.38 -18.08
C PHE A 65 7.70 14.46 -19.59
N GLU A 66 7.99 15.65 -20.10
CA GLU A 66 8.28 15.85 -21.53
C GLU A 66 9.51 15.08 -22.02
N LYS A 67 10.56 14.98 -21.19
CA LYS A 67 11.82 14.30 -21.54
C LYS A 67 11.75 12.77 -21.35
N SER A 68 10.83 12.27 -20.51
CA SER A 68 10.84 10.87 -20.10
C SER A 68 9.96 9.99 -20.98
N GLU A 69 10.42 8.77 -21.23
CA GLU A 69 9.65 7.70 -21.88
C GLU A 69 8.82 6.92 -20.83
N ILE A 70 9.38 6.78 -19.62
CA ILE A 70 8.73 6.13 -18.47
C ILE A 70 8.62 7.12 -17.33
N ILE A 71 7.43 7.27 -16.77
CA ILE A 71 7.20 7.95 -15.50
C ILE A 71 7.08 6.89 -14.42
N TYR A 72 8.01 6.92 -13.48
CA TYR A 72 8.14 5.96 -12.39
C TYR A 72 7.82 6.64 -11.07
N LYS A 73 6.65 6.32 -10.50
CA LYS A 73 6.08 6.97 -9.31
C LYS A 73 5.75 5.97 -8.21
N VAL A 74 5.33 6.47 -7.06
CA VAL A 74 4.75 5.68 -5.98
C VAL A 74 3.23 5.71 -6.04
N LYS A 75 2.62 6.89 -6.18
CA LYS A 75 1.16 7.09 -6.09
C LYS A 75 0.54 7.37 -7.45
N GLU A 76 -0.78 7.35 -7.45
CA GLU A 76 -1.63 7.75 -8.56
C GLU A 76 -1.24 9.13 -9.12
N LEU A 77 -1.61 9.38 -10.37
CA LEU A 77 -1.49 10.70 -10.98
C LEU A 77 -2.60 11.63 -10.46
N PHE A 78 -2.26 12.88 -10.28
CA PHE A 78 -3.18 13.94 -9.86
C PHE A 78 -3.53 14.87 -11.03
N PRO A 79 -4.65 15.61 -10.96
CA PRO A 79 -5.09 16.49 -12.06
C PRO A 79 -4.00 17.46 -12.57
N GLU A 80 -3.11 17.93 -11.67
CA GLU A 80 -2.00 18.81 -12.01
C GLU A 80 -0.97 18.16 -12.93
N GLU A 81 -0.91 16.81 -12.97
CA GLU A 81 0.03 16.03 -13.78
C GLU A 81 -0.57 15.59 -15.13
N PHE A 82 -1.91 15.62 -15.29
CA PHE A 82 -2.57 15.07 -16.50
C PHE A 82 -2.16 15.79 -17.78
N ASP A 83 -1.94 17.10 -17.71
CA ASP A 83 -1.53 17.88 -18.88
C ASP A 83 -0.09 17.62 -19.33
N TYR A 84 0.73 17.00 -18.48
CA TYR A 84 2.11 16.65 -18.80
C TYR A 84 2.22 15.30 -19.54
N LEU A 85 1.15 14.50 -19.52
CA LEU A 85 1.13 13.19 -20.18
C LEU A 85 1.19 13.32 -21.70
N LYS A 86 1.89 12.39 -22.33
CA LYS A 86 2.00 12.30 -23.79
C LYS A 86 1.69 10.89 -24.31
N GLU A 87 1.23 10.83 -25.56
CA GLU A 87 0.94 9.58 -26.25
C GLU A 87 2.12 8.60 -26.20
N GLY A 88 1.86 7.33 -25.87
CA GLY A 88 2.84 6.25 -25.79
C GLY A 88 3.74 6.29 -24.55
N GLN A 89 3.59 7.27 -23.65
CA GLN A 89 4.35 7.34 -22.44
C GLN A 89 3.95 6.21 -21.47
N ILE A 90 4.92 5.59 -20.83
CA ILE A 90 4.67 4.50 -19.86
C ILE A 90 4.51 5.13 -18.47
N ILE A 91 3.42 4.79 -17.80
CA ILE A 91 3.15 5.17 -16.42
C ILE A 91 3.26 3.91 -15.57
N PHE A 92 4.27 3.85 -14.71
CA PHE A 92 4.56 2.70 -13.84
C PHE A 92 4.48 3.13 -12.38
N THR A 93 3.38 2.81 -11.71
CA THR A 93 3.02 3.31 -10.36
C THR A 93 1.87 2.50 -9.76
N TYR A 94 1.46 2.79 -8.50
CA TYR A 94 0.11 2.47 -8.02
C TYR A 94 -0.89 3.38 -8.72
N ILE A 95 -1.71 2.85 -9.60
CA ILE A 95 -2.67 3.63 -10.40
C ILE A 95 -4.01 3.77 -9.68
N HIS A 96 -4.46 2.75 -8.98
CA HIS A 96 -5.76 2.73 -8.31
C HIS A 96 -6.94 3.15 -9.21
N SER A 97 -6.92 2.76 -10.47
CA SER A 97 -7.90 3.16 -11.50
C SER A 97 -9.36 2.95 -11.07
N ASN A 98 -9.62 1.94 -10.26
CA ASN A 98 -10.94 1.67 -9.68
C ASN A 98 -11.49 2.83 -8.84
N ALA A 99 -10.63 3.63 -8.20
CA ALA A 99 -11.02 4.72 -7.31
C ALA A 99 -11.12 6.07 -8.04
N PHE A 100 -10.28 6.29 -9.06
CA PHE A 100 -10.08 7.60 -9.68
C PHE A 100 -10.50 7.62 -11.15
N ARG A 101 -11.78 8.00 -11.38
CA ARG A 101 -12.35 8.04 -12.73
C ARG A 101 -11.66 9.08 -13.62
N GLU A 102 -11.40 10.28 -13.10
CA GLU A 102 -10.77 11.38 -13.85
C GLU A 102 -9.35 10.99 -14.30
N GLN A 103 -8.59 10.33 -13.45
CA GLN A 103 -7.29 9.79 -13.84
C GLN A 103 -7.41 8.76 -14.96
N THR A 104 -8.40 7.84 -14.85
CA THR A 104 -8.64 6.85 -15.91
C THR A 104 -8.98 7.55 -17.23
N ASP A 105 -9.81 8.59 -17.20
CA ASP A 105 -10.15 9.39 -18.40
C ASP A 105 -8.88 10.01 -19.00
N ALA A 106 -8.03 10.64 -18.20
CA ALA A 106 -6.78 11.26 -18.64
C ALA A 106 -5.81 10.23 -19.26
N LEU A 107 -5.64 9.06 -18.63
CA LEU A 107 -4.76 8.00 -19.15
C LEU A 107 -5.22 7.49 -20.52
N LEU A 108 -6.54 7.33 -20.72
CA LEU A 108 -7.11 6.87 -21.97
C LEU A 108 -7.06 7.96 -23.06
N GLU A 109 -7.42 9.20 -22.73
CA GLU A 109 -7.40 10.33 -23.65
C GLU A 109 -5.99 10.63 -24.16
N LYS A 110 -5.01 10.59 -23.27
CA LYS A 110 -3.59 10.82 -23.60
C LYS A 110 -2.92 9.58 -24.21
N LYS A 111 -3.64 8.45 -24.34
CA LYS A 111 -3.16 7.19 -24.92
C LYS A 111 -1.84 6.70 -24.31
N VAL A 112 -1.71 6.80 -23.02
CA VAL A 112 -0.54 6.30 -22.31
C VAL A 112 -0.60 4.77 -22.13
N ILE A 113 0.53 4.18 -21.74
CA ILE A 113 0.64 2.78 -21.34
C ILE A 113 0.70 2.74 -19.83
N GLY A 114 -0.43 2.43 -19.17
CA GLY A 114 -0.53 2.37 -17.72
C GLY A 114 -0.25 0.97 -17.20
N ILE A 115 0.73 0.83 -16.31
CA ILE A 115 1.06 -0.44 -15.65
C ILE A 115 0.97 -0.23 -14.14
N ALA A 116 -0.05 -0.84 -13.53
CA ALA A 116 -0.36 -0.71 -12.12
C ALA A 116 0.41 -1.73 -11.27
N TYR A 117 1.12 -1.26 -10.26
CA TYR A 117 1.82 -2.12 -9.31
C TYR A 117 0.90 -3.10 -8.61
N GLU A 118 -0.27 -2.62 -8.19
CA GLU A 118 -1.26 -3.38 -7.44
C GLU A 118 -1.87 -4.56 -8.18
N ASP A 119 -1.76 -4.57 -9.51
CA ASP A 119 -2.33 -5.61 -10.36
C ASP A 119 -1.30 -6.60 -10.89
N ILE A 120 0.00 -6.33 -10.72
CA ILE A 120 1.07 -7.28 -11.07
C ILE A 120 1.02 -8.47 -10.11
N THR A 121 1.01 -9.69 -10.68
CA THR A 121 0.98 -10.93 -9.91
C THR A 121 2.31 -11.67 -9.98
N ASP A 122 2.44 -12.74 -9.23
CA ASP A 122 3.50 -13.73 -9.36
C ASP A 122 2.92 -15.10 -9.78
N LYS A 123 3.78 -16.11 -9.91
CA LYS A 123 3.39 -17.48 -10.26
C LYS A 123 2.40 -18.16 -9.31
N ASN A 124 2.20 -17.61 -8.13
CA ASN A 124 1.25 -18.08 -7.11
C ASN A 124 -0.03 -17.22 -7.11
N ASN A 125 -0.18 -16.29 -8.06
CA ASN A 125 -1.22 -15.27 -8.08
C ASN A 125 -1.21 -14.37 -6.83
N GLU A 126 -0.06 -14.23 -6.16
CA GLU A 126 0.13 -13.24 -5.11
C GLU A 126 0.55 -11.90 -5.74
N PHE A 127 0.39 -10.80 -5.02
CA PHE A 127 0.70 -9.44 -5.47
C PHE A 127 2.05 -8.97 -4.90
N PRO A 128 3.19 -9.26 -5.57
CA PRO A 128 4.52 -9.05 -5.03
C PRO A 128 4.84 -7.57 -4.77
N LEU A 129 4.24 -6.65 -5.51
CA LEU A 129 4.49 -5.22 -5.34
C LEU A 129 3.61 -4.58 -4.25
N LEU A 130 2.46 -5.19 -3.89
CA LEU A 130 1.67 -4.81 -2.73
C LEU A 130 2.25 -5.34 -1.41
N LYS A 131 2.88 -6.52 -1.45
CA LYS A 131 3.35 -7.21 -0.25
C LYS A 131 4.22 -6.34 0.68
N PRO A 132 5.28 -5.64 0.19
CA PRO A 132 6.13 -4.83 1.06
C PRO A 132 5.37 -3.67 1.73
N MET A 133 4.46 -3.02 1.00
CA MET A 133 3.67 -1.93 1.58
C MET A 133 2.63 -2.45 2.58
N SER A 134 2.04 -3.60 2.32
CA SER A 134 1.12 -4.26 3.25
C SER A 134 1.82 -4.65 4.56
N GLU A 135 3.03 -5.20 4.49
CA GLU A 135 3.82 -5.53 5.68
C GLU A 135 4.16 -4.28 6.50
N ILE A 136 4.65 -3.23 5.83
CA ILE A 136 4.97 -1.95 6.48
C ILE A 136 3.71 -1.31 7.07
N ALA A 137 2.57 -1.38 6.39
CA ALA A 137 1.31 -0.88 6.91
C ALA A 137 0.89 -1.60 8.21
N GLY A 138 1.01 -2.93 8.25
CA GLY A 138 0.71 -3.70 9.45
C GLY A 138 1.65 -3.40 10.62
N LYS A 139 2.95 -3.47 10.39
CA LYS A 139 3.98 -3.12 11.39
C LYS A 139 3.83 -1.66 11.85
N GLY A 140 3.67 -0.75 10.91
CA GLY A 140 3.45 0.67 11.16
C GLY A 140 2.18 0.93 11.97
N GLY A 141 1.08 0.26 11.64
CA GLY A 141 -0.17 0.36 12.39
C GLY A 141 0.01 -0.05 13.86
N PHE A 142 0.77 -1.12 14.13
CA PHE A 142 1.10 -1.49 15.51
C PHE A 142 2.03 -0.47 16.19
N LEU A 143 3.03 0.10 15.48
CA LEU A 143 3.89 1.15 16.05
C LEU A 143 3.06 2.41 16.40
N MET A 144 2.10 2.77 15.55
CA MET A 144 1.18 3.85 15.86
C MET A 144 0.26 3.52 17.04
N ALA A 145 -0.14 2.24 17.19
CA ALA A 145 -0.86 1.81 18.40
C ALA A 145 -0.03 2.03 19.66
N VAL A 146 1.27 1.70 19.65
CA VAL A 146 2.19 1.97 20.77
C VAL A 146 2.21 3.46 21.15
N GLN A 147 2.12 4.33 20.18
CA GLN A 147 2.06 5.77 20.41
C GLN A 147 0.69 6.22 20.93
N CYS A 148 -0.39 5.76 20.31
CA CYS A 148 -1.76 6.20 20.64
C CYS A 148 -2.24 5.75 22.01
N VAL A 149 -1.78 4.61 22.53
CA VAL A 149 -2.19 4.13 23.87
C VAL A 149 -1.49 4.87 25.02
N GLN A 150 -0.48 5.68 24.75
CA GLN A 150 0.21 6.45 25.77
C GLN A 150 -0.71 7.53 26.38
N LYS A 151 -0.60 7.73 27.68
CA LYS A 151 -1.45 8.72 28.39
C LYS A 151 -1.27 10.14 27.89
N ILE A 152 -0.05 10.49 27.48
CA ILE A 152 0.27 11.83 26.94
C ILE A 152 -0.43 12.10 25.58
N ASN A 153 -0.82 11.05 24.86
CA ASN A 153 -1.54 11.10 23.58
C ASN A 153 -3.05 10.82 23.74
N GLY A 154 -3.58 10.88 24.98
CA GLY A 154 -5.00 10.65 25.26
C GLY A 154 -5.38 9.17 25.44
N GLY A 155 -4.45 8.26 25.31
CA GLY A 155 -4.67 6.82 25.48
C GLY A 155 -4.89 6.38 26.95
N ASN A 156 -5.03 5.07 27.13
CA ASN A 156 -5.26 4.46 28.46
C ASN A 156 -3.99 4.29 29.30
N GLY A 157 -2.80 4.63 28.77
CA GLY A 157 -1.52 4.58 29.47
C GLY A 157 -0.87 3.19 29.52
N LEU A 158 -1.25 2.30 28.61
CA LEU A 158 -0.64 0.98 28.49
C LEU A 158 0.74 1.05 27.82
N MET A 159 1.62 0.15 28.23
CA MET A 159 2.82 -0.18 27.48
C MET A 159 2.56 -1.46 26.67
N LEU A 160 2.69 -1.39 25.35
CA LEU A 160 2.50 -2.55 24.47
C LEU A 160 3.81 -3.34 24.33
N ALA A 161 4.37 -3.72 25.49
CA ALA A 161 5.55 -4.57 25.61
C ALA A 161 5.49 -5.36 26.92
N ASP A 162 6.26 -6.45 27.00
CA ASP A 162 6.32 -7.27 28.20
C ASP A 162 7.08 -6.53 29.33
N VAL A 163 6.45 -6.45 30.50
CA VAL A 163 7.05 -5.87 31.71
C VAL A 163 6.89 -6.87 32.84
N CYS A 164 8.00 -7.23 33.51
CA CYS A 164 7.99 -8.21 34.60
C CYS A 164 7.02 -7.80 35.72
N GLY A 165 6.15 -8.72 36.09
CA GLY A 165 5.13 -8.51 37.15
C GLY A 165 3.87 -7.76 36.68
N VAL A 166 3.77 -7.38 35.41
CA VAL A 166 2.60 -6.70 34.86
C VAL A 166 1.87 -7.63 33.87
N LYS A 167 0.54 -7.59 33.87
CA LYS A 167 -0.25 -8.34 32.89
C LYS A 167 0.02 -7.83 31.50
N LYS A 168 0.29 -8.74 30.54
CA LYS A 168 0.51 -8.42 29.12
C LYS A 168 -0.72 -7.78 28.51
N ALA A 169 -0.51 -6.80 27.62
CA ALA A 169 -1.57 -6.23 26.80
C ALA A 169 -2.13 -7.29 25.83
N GLU A 170 -3.43 -7.22 25.58
CA GLU A 170 -4.16 -8.12 24.69
C GLU A 170 -4.40 -7.44 23.34
N ILE A 171 -3.72 -7.93 22.31
CA ILE A 171 -3.77 -7.41 20.93
C ILE A 171 -4.57 -8.39 20.08
N VAL A 172 -5.58 -7.90 19.40
CA VAL A 172 -6.39 -8.69 18.46
C VAL A 172 -6.13 -8.20 17.05
N VAL A 173 -5.76 -9.10 16.17
CA VAL A 173 -5.53 -8.80 14.74
C VAL A 173 -6.56 -9.54 13.91
N ILE A 174 -7.32 -8.81 13.08
CA ILE A 174 -8.29 -9.40 12.15
C ILE A 174 -7.69 -9.37 10.74
N GLY A 175 -7.51 -10.55 10.17
CA GLY A 175 -6.85 -10.80 8.89
C GLY A 175 -5.44 -11.38 9.06
N ALA A 176 -5.19 -12.52 8.44
CA ALA A 176 -3.88 -13.21 8.39
C ALA A 176 -3.17 -13.00 7.04
N GLY A 177 -3.42 -11.87 6.39
CA GLY A 177 -2.67 -11.41 5.20
C GLY A 177 -1.35 -10.74 5.59
N ASN A 178 -0.62 -10.19 4.61
CA ASN A 178 0.70 -9.57 4.84
C ASN A 178 0.67 -8.45 5.89
N SER A 179 -0.38 -7.61 5.91
CA SER A 179 -0.53 -6.57 6.94
C SER A 179 -0.77 -7.16 8.33
N GLY A 180 -1.69 -8.13 8.44
CA GLY A 180 -1.98 -8.77 9.72
C GLY A 180 -0.80 -9.56 10.28
N LEU A 181 -0.06 -10.27 9.41
CA LEU A 181 1.18 -10.94 9.80
C LEU A 181 2.22 -9.95 10.31
N GLY A 182 2.42 -8.82 9.61
CA GLY A 182 3.34 -7.78 10.04
C GLY A 182 2.99 -7.18 11.41
N ALA A 183 1.70 -6.87 11.62
CA ALA A 183 1.21 -6.36 12.89
C ALA A 183 1.37 -7.39 14.04
N ALA A 184 0.95 -8.64 13.78
CA ALA A 184 0.99 -9.72 14.77
C ALA A 184 2.43 -10.12 15.15
N GLU A 185 3.34 -10.19 14.16
CA GLU A 185 4.76 -10.48 14.37
C GLU A 185 5.39 -9.47 15.33
N LEU A 186 5.24 -8.18 15.03
CA LEU A 186 5.86 -7.13 15.84
C LEU A 186 5.23 -7.07 17.22
N ALA A 187 3.90 -7.17 17.34
CA ALA A 187 3.21 -7.19 18.61
C ALA A 187 3.64 -8.39 19.49
N ALA A 188 3.73 -9.58 18.91
CA ALA A 188 4.15 -10.78 19.63
C ALA A 188 5.64 -10.74 20.01
N SER A 189 6.50 -10.20 19.16
CA SER A 189 7.95 -10.03 19.42
C SER A 189 8.23 -9.11 20.60
N LEU A 190 7.35 -8.12 20.85
CA LEU A 190 7.42 -7.27 22.04
C LEU A 190 6.79 -7.93 23.29
N GLY A 191 6.35 -9.19 23.18
CA GLY A 191 5.86 -9.99 24.29
C GLY A 191 4.40 -9.78 24.66
N ASN A 192 3.60 -9.11 23.84
CA ASN A 192 2.16 -8.98 24.04
C ASN A 192 1.45 -10.33 23.87
N LYS A 193 0.24 -10.42 24.40
CA LYS A 193 -0.66 -11.55 24.10
C LYS A 193 -1.42 -11.24 22.83
N VAL A 194 -1.15 -12.01 21.77
CA VAL A 194 -1.70 -11.75 20.42
C VAL A 194 -2.66 -12.86 20.01
N THR A 195 -3.83 -12.48 19.50
CA THR A 195 -4.79 -13.37 18.85
C THR A 195 -5.01 -12.90 17.40
N VAL A 196 -4.86 -13.81 16.44
CA VAL A 196 -5.09 -13.56 15.00
C VAL A 196 -6.36 -14.28 14.57
N LEU A 197 -7.26 -13.56 13.88
CA LEU A 197 -8.49 -14.10 13.32
C LEU A 197 -8.48 -13.99 11.79
N ASP A 198 -8.85 -15.08 11.11
CA ASP A 198 -9.13 -15.09 9.66
C ASP A 198 -10.23 -16.11 9.33
N ILE A 199 -10.95 -15.92 8.23
CA ILE A 199 -11.92 -16.90 7.71
C ILE A 199 -11.23 -18.00 6.90
N ASN A 200 -9.98 -17.79 6.49
CA ASN A 200 -9.20 -18.74 5.69
C ASN A 200 -8.25 -19.52 6.62
N THR A 201 -8.57 -20.79 6.85
CA THR A 201 -7.78 -21.67 7.72
C THR A 201 -6.36 -21.93 7.17
N VAL A 202 -6.18 -21.94 5.85
CA VAL A 202 -4.85 -22.10 5.23
C VAL A 202 -3.96 -20.89 5.55
N LYS A 203 -4.52 -19.68 5.54
CA LYS A 203 -3.78 -18.49 5.99
C LYS A 203 -3.42 -18.55 7.47
N LEU A 204 -4.32 -19.07 8.33
CA LEU A 204 -4.03 -19.27 9.76
C LEU A 204 -2.94 -20.33 9.97
N GLU A 205 -2.93 -21.42 9.21
CA GLU A 205 -1.86 -22.44 9.26
C GLU A 205 -0.51 -21.82 8.89
N ARG A 206 -0.44 -21.10 7.77
CA ARG A 206 0.77 -20.36 7.36
C ARG A 206 1.21 -19.34 8.42
N ALA A 207 0.27 -18.60 9.00
CA ALA A 207 0.56 -17.65 10.08
C ALA A 207 1.19 -18.34 11.29
N LYS A 208 0.70 -19.53 11.66
CA LYS A 208 1.22 -20.32 12.76
C LYS A 208 2.66 -20.80 12.54
N GLU A 209 3.05 -21.01 11.29
CA GLU A 209 4.43 -21.41 10.92
C GLU A 209 5.44 -20.27 11.06
N VAL A 210 5.01 -19.03 10.76
CA VAL A 210 5.91 -17.88 10.65
C VAL A 210 5.88 -16.94 11.88
N LEU A 211 4.80 -16.94 12.64
CA LEU A 211 4.68 -16.05 13.82
C LEU A 211 5.33 -16.64 15.07
N PRO A 212 5.74 -15.79 16.04
CA PRO A 212 6.31 -16.25 17.31
C PRO A 212 5.39 -17.20 18.05
N LYS A 213 5.98 -18.14 18.79
CA LYS A 213 5.21 -19.08 19.65
C LYS A 213 4.39 -18.30 20.69
N GLY A 214 3.16 -18.77 20.93
CA GLY A 214 2.25 -18.16 21.91
C GLY A 214 1.19 -17.25 21.27
N VAL A 215 1.25 -17.00 19.97
CA VAL A 215 0.14 -16.38 19.25
C VAL A 215 -1.02 -17.37 19.14
N GLU A 216 -2.23 -16.91 19.45
CA GLU A 216 -3.47 -17.67 19.30
C GLU A 216 -4.07 -17.45 17.91
N PHE A 217 -4.60 -18.50 17.30
CA PHE A 217 -5.21 -18.46 15.97
C PHE A 217 -6.65 -18.92 16.05
N LEU A 218 -7.59 -18.10 15.64
CA LEU A 218 -9.03 -18.39 15.71
C LEU A 218 -9.71 -18.16 14.36
N TYR A 219 -10.70 -19.00 14.08
CA TYR A 219 -11.57 -18.75 12.93
C TYR A 219 -12.42 -17.51 13.17
N SER A 220 -12.48 -16.61 12.19
CA SER A 220 -13.18 -15.31 12.26
C SER A 220 -14.69 -15.53 12.11
N ASN A 221 -15.37 -15.94 13.17
CA ASN A 221 -16.82 -15.97 13.30
C ASN A 221 -17.29 -14.95 14.35
N LYS A 222 -18.58 -14.63 14.34
CA LYS A 222 -19.18 -13.61 15.20
C LYS A 222 -18.83 -13.83 16.67
N LYS A 223 -18.95 -15.09 17.16
CA LYS A 223 -18.69 -15.40 18.58
C LYS A 223 -17.22 -15.16 18.94
N ASN A 224 -16.30 -15.65 18.15
CA ASN A 224 -14.87 -15.48 18.41
C ASN A 224 -14.47 -13.99 18.35
N ILE A 225 -15.03 -13.22 17.41
CA ILE A 225 -14.81 -11.78 17.34
C ILE A 225 -15.32 -11.09 18.60
N GLU A 226 -16.58 -11.34 19.02
CA GLU A 226 -17.14 -10.76 20.24
C GLU A 226 -16.34 -11.10 21.50
N ASP A 227 -15.89 -12.35 21.62
CA ASP A 227 -15.09 -12.79 22.77
C ASP A 227 -13.67 -12.16 22.76
N CYS A 228 -13.10 -11.93 21.58
CA CYS A 228 -11.80 -11.27 21.43
C CYS A 228 -11.88 -9.77 21.73
N ILE A 229 -12.86 -9.04 21.15
CA ILE A 229 -12.95 -7.58 21.35
C ILE A 229 -13.24 -7.21 22.82
N LYS A 230 -13.96 -8.05 23.58
CA LYS A 230 -14.17 -7.86 25.04
C LYS A 230 -12.87 -7.81 25.84
N LYS A 231 -11.85 -8.53 25.37
CA LYS A 231 -10.57 -8.66 26.06
C LYS A 231 -9.52 -7.70 25.51
N SER A 232 -9.69 -7.23 24.28
CA SER A 232 -8.67 -6.46 23.57
C SER A 232 -8.39 -5.11 24.23
N ASP A 233 -7.12 -4.79 24.31
CA ASP A 233 -6.63 -3.44 24.60
C ASP A 233 -6.41 -2.68 23.27
N VAL A 234 -6.00 -3.41 22.22
CA VAL A 234 -5.85 -2.91 20.86
C VAL A 234 -6.44 -3.92 19.88
N LEU A 235 -7.28 -3.44 18.98
CA LEU A 235 -7.81 -4.17 17.83
C LEU A 235 -7.18 -3.62 16.57
N ILE A 236 -6.56 -4.47 15.75
CA ILE A 236 -5.96 -4.10 14.47
C ILE A 236 -6.72 -4.79 13.35
N ASN A 237 -7.41 -4.01 12.52
CA ASN A 237 -8.10 -4.52 11.34
C ASN A 237 -7.16 -4.48 10.11
N CYS A 238 -6.98 -5.64 9.47
CA CYS A 238 -6.14 -5.82 8.30
C CYS A 238 -6.88 -6.54 7.15
N ILE A 239 -8.21 -6.57 7.18
CA ILE A 239 -8.99 -7.20 6.10
C ILE A 239 -9.50 -6.15 5.13
N LEU A 240 -9.35 -6.44 3.85
CA LEU A 240 -10.00 -5.69 2.80
C LEU A 240 -11.48 -6.12 2.77
N TRP A 241 -12.38 -5.20 3.16
CA TRP A 241 -13.82 -5.48 3.16
C TRP A 241 -14.38 -5.37 1.75
N PRO A 242 -15.17 -6.35 1.28
CA PRO A 242 -15.73 -6.30 -0.07
C PRO A 242 -16.65 -5.09 -0.24
N LYS A 243 -16.34 -4.23 -1.22
CA LYS A 243 -17.05 -2.95 -1.45
C LYS A 243 -18.55 -3.07 -1.79
N HIS A 244 -19.00 -4.26 -2.20
CA HIS A 244 -20.42 -4.54 -2.46
C HIS A 244 -21.21 -4.89 -1.18
N ARG A 245 -20.52 -5.14 -0.06
CA ARG A 245 -21.18 -5.43 1.22
C ARG A 245 -21.62 -4.13 1.89
N THR A 246 -22.82 -4.17 2.46
CA THR A 246 -23.42 -3.08 3.24
C THR A 246 -23.43 -3.35 4.75
N ASP A 247 -23.06 -4.57 5.15
CA ASP A 247 -22.89 -4.97 6.54
C ASP A 247 -21.46 -4.74 7.02
N HIS A 248 -21.26 -4.81 8.32
CA HIS A 248 -19.97 -4.64 8.96
C HIS A 248 -19.62 -5.86 9.79
N LEU A 249 -18.33 -6.15 9.89
CA LEU A 249 -17.83 -7.22 10.75
C LEU A 249 -17.90 -6.81 12.23
N ILE A 250 -17.62 -5.55 12.51
CA ILE A 250 -17.73 -4.93 13.83
C ILE A 250 -18.69 -3.75 13.72
N THR A 251 -19.84 -3.87 14.41
CA THR A 251 -20.87 -2.86 14.42
C THR A 251 -20.65 -1.84 15.55
N ARG A 252 -21.29 -0.69 15.44
CA ARG A 252 -21.31 0.35 16.48
C ARG A 252 -21.73 -0.20 17.85
N ASP A 253 -22.70 -1.10 17.89
CA ASP A 253 -23.15 -1.71 19.14
C ASP A 253 -22.10 -2.63 19.77
N MET A 254 -21.26 -3.27 18.96
CA MET A 254 -20.17 -4.11 19.45
C MET A 254 -19.08 -3.31 20.14
N LEU A 255 -18.93 -2.00 19.89
CA LEU A 255 -17.99 -1.16 20.61
C LEU A 255 -18.28 -1.11 22.12
N LYS A 256 -19.55 -1.28 22.50
CA LYS A 256 -19.94 -1.36 23.94
C LYS A 256 -19.37 -2.58 24.67
N LEU A 257 -18.89 -3.58 23.91
CA LEU A 257 -18.23 -4.77 24.48
C LEU A 257 -16.75 -4.52 24.74
N MET A 258 -16.16 -3.53 24.09
CA MET A 258 -14.73 -3.21 24.22
C MET A 258 -14.42 -2.51 25.55
N LYS A 259 -13.18 -2.60 25.97
CA LYS A 259 -12.71 -1.88 27.16
C LYS A 259 -12.75 -0.37 26.90
N PRO A 260 -13.19 0.45 27.86
CA PRO A 260 -13.14 1.90 27.71
C PRO A 260 -11.73 2.39 27.37
N ASN A 261 -11.64 3.36 26.45
CA ASN A 261 -10.39 3.90 25.94
C ASN A 261 -9.43 2.85 25.31
N SER A 262 -9.95 1.69 24.89
CA SER A 262 -9.18 0.81 24.02
C SER A 262 -9.03 1.43 22.62
N LEU A 263 -8.12 0.88 21.83
CA LEU A 263 -7.76 1.42 20.51
C LEU A 263 -8.19 0.48 19.41
N ILE A 264 -8.78 1.03 18.35
CA ILE A 264 -8.93 0.41 17.05
C ILE A 264 -7.91 1.03 16.09
N VAL A 265 -7.11 0.21 15.44
CA VAL A 265 -6.27 0.57 14.30
C VAL A 265 -6.86 -0.08 13.06
N ASP A 266 -7.34 0.72 12.13
CA ASP A 266 -7.85 0.20 10.86
C ASP A 266 -6.85 0.46 9.74
N VAL A 267 -6.06 -0.58 9.41
CA VAL A 267 -5.02 -0.52 8.36
C VAL A 267 -5.65 -0.53 6.96
N SER A 268 -6.87 -1.03 6.86
CA SER A 268 -7.62 -1.17 5.60
C SER A 268 -8.86 -0.28 5.59
N CYS A 269 -8.76 0.91 6.20
CA CYS A 269 -9.87 1.85 6.35
C CYS A 269 -10.26 2.44 5.00
N ASP A 270 -11.24 1.80 4.37
CA ASP A 270 -11.93 2.29 3.18
C ASP A 270 -13.37 2.69 3.54
N GLU A 271 -14.02 3.48 2.68
CA GLU A 271 -15.45 3.78 2.80
C GLU A 271 -16.28 2.48 2.85
N GLY A 272 -17.16 2.38 3.86
CA GLY A 272 -17.98 1.19 4.07
C GLY A 272 -17.19 -0.05 4.50
N GLY A 273 -16.08 0.13 5.22
CA GLY A 273 -15.16 -0.93 5.63
C GLY A 273 -15.71 -1.94 6.63
N ALA A 274 -14.82 -2.81 7.12
CA ALA A 274 -15.15 -3.88 8.04
C ALA A 274 -15.70 -3.40 9.40
N ILE A 275 -15.34 -2.19 9.80
CA ILE A 275 -15.74 -1.59 11.08
C ILE A 275 -16.63 -0.39 10.81
N GLU A 276 -17.87 -0.45 11.28
CA GLU A 276 -18.93 0.55 11.01
C GLU A 276 -18.54 1.99 11.42
N THR A 277 -17.72 2.13 12.46
CA THR A 277 -17.32 3.43 13.01
C THR A 277 -16.01 3.94 12.45
N CYS A 278 -15.31 3.16 11.61
CA CYS A 278 -14.07 3.58 10.98
C CYS A 278 -14.33 4.48 9.78
N ARG A 279 -13.57 5.57 9.72
CA ARG A 279 -13.50 6.51 8.60
C ARG A 279 -12.06 6.92 8.38
N SER A 280 -11.67 7.09 7.13
CA SER A 280 -10.30 7.47 6.77
C SER A 280 -9.87 8.77 7.47
N THR A 281 -8.63 8.79 7.93
CA THR A 281 -7.94 9.92 8.52
C THR A 281 -6.60 10.16 7.83
N SER A 282 -5.96 11.28 8.12
CA SER A 282 -4.63 11.62 7.61
C SER A 282 -3.58 11.67 8.73
N HIS A 283 -2.31 11.70 8.37
CA HIS A 283 -1.23 11.89 9.35
C HIS A 283 -1.32 13.22 10.13
N ASP A 284 -1.99 14.24 9.59
CA ASP A 284 -2.17 15.52 10.27
C ASP A 284 -3.19 15.43 11.42
N ASN A 285 -4.22 14.56 11.27
CA ASN A 285 -5.26 14.32 12.26
C ASN A 285 -5.54 12.81 12.37
N PRO A 286 -4.61 12.03 12.94
CA PRO A 286 -4.59 10.58 12.77
C PRO A 286 -5.64 9.85 13.61
N VAL A 287 -6.17 10.46 14.67
CA VAL A 287 -7.05 9.81 15.64
C VAL A 287 -8.33 10.57 15.89
N TYR A 288 -9.38 9.84 16.22
CA TYR A 288 -10.63 10.37 16.78
C TYR A 288 -11.19 9.39 17.82
N SER A 289 -12.15 9.82 18.60
CA SER A 289 -12.85 8.97 19.56
C SER A 289 -14.32 8.84 19.20
N GLU A 290 -14.82 7.61 19.23
CA GLU A 290 -16.23 7.30 19.03
C GLU A 290 -16.66 6.15 19.95
N GLY A 291 -17.80 6.32 20.64
CA GLY A 291 -18.29 5.34 21.61
C GLY A 291 -17.35 5.08 22.80
N GLY A 292 -16.44 6.02 23.10
CA GLY A 292 -15.41 5.86 24.13
C GLY A 292 -14.22 5.00 23.71
N ILE A 293 -14.10 4.70 22.42
CA ILE A 293 -13.01 3.93 21.80
C ILE A 293 -12.20 4.87 20.90
N ILE A 294 -10.88 4.78 20.98
CA ILE A 294 -9.97 5.56 20.13
C ILE A 294 -9.83 4.86 18.78
N HIS A 295 -9.88 5.62 17.71
CA HIS A 295 -9.72 5.11 16.34
C HIS A 295 -8.51 5.76 15.68
N TYR A 296 -7.64 4.96 15.10
CA TYR A 296 -6.55 5.34 14.21
C TYR A 296 -6.81 4.70 12.84
N CYS A 297 -7.10 5.53 11.85
CA CYS A 297 -7.58 5.09 10.53
C CYS A 297 -6.86 5.79 9.38
N VAL A 298 -5.55 6.00 9.51
CA VAL A 298 -4.74 6.68 8.48
C VAL A 298 -4.62 5.80 7.24
N ASP A 299 -5.01 6.35 6.09
CA ASP A 299 -5.09 5.64 4.80
C ASP A 299 -3.74 5.42 4.11
N ASN A 300 -2.66 5.99 4.63
CA ASN A 300 -1.31 5.95 4.04
C ASN A 300 -0.21 5.71 5.08
N ILE A 301 -0.39 4.72 5.95
CA ILE A 301 0.56 4.39 7.02
C ILE A 301 2.01 4.23 6.52
N PRO A 302 2.31 3.57 5.36
CA PRO A 302 3.67 3.38 4.92
C PRO A 302 4.45 4.68 4.64
N SER A 303 3.78 5.77 4.33
CA SER A 303 4.44 7.07 4.10
C SER A 303 5.14 7.63 5.33
N ALA A 304 4.64 7.33 6.54
CA ALA A 304 5.31 7.70 7.80
C ALA A 304 6.68 7.00 7.98
N PHE A 305 6.92 5.92 7.26
CA PHE A 305 8.16 5.14 7.27
C PHE A 305 8.85 5.20 5.90
N SER A 306 8.86 6.41 5.33
CA SER A 306 9.19 6.68 3.92
C SER A 306 10.52 6.10 3.45
N GLN A 307 11.60 6.19 4.23
CA GLN A 307 12.91 5.65 3.86
C GLN A 307 12.86 4.11 3.71
N THR A 308 12.28 3.42 4.70
CA THR A 308 12.10 1.96 4.65
C THR A 308 11.15 1.56 3.52
N ALA A 309 10.05 2.29 3.37
CA ALA A 309 9.03 2.01 2.35
C ALA A 309 9.59 2.25 0.94
N THR A 310 10.33 3.31 0.70
CA THR A 310 10.99 3.59 -0.58
C THR A 310 11.98 2.48 -0.93
N THR A 311 12.85 2.10 -0.01
CA THR A 311 13.83 1.03 -0.25
C THR A 311 13.15 -0.30 -0.56
N SER A 312 12.14 -0.66 0.23
CA SER A 312 11.41 -1.91 0.06
C SER A 312 10.60 -1.94 -1.24
N LEU A 313 9.96 -0.82 -1.61
CA LEU A 313 9.21 -0.70 -2.86
C LEU A 313 10.16 -0.74 -4.07
N CYS A 314 11.24 0.03 -4.04
CA CYS A 314 12.25 0.03 -5.09
C CYS A 314 12.79 -1.38 -5.36
N ASN A 315 13.15 -2.12 -4.31
CA ASN A 315 13.62 -3.51 -4.44
C ASN A 315 12.59 -4.43 -5.12
N ALA A 316 11.30 -4.19 -4.89
CA ALA A 316 10.24 -4.98 -5.50
C ALA A 316 9.94 -4.57 -6.95
N THR A 317 9.95 -3.27 -7.27
CA THR A 317 9.53 -2.73 -8.57
C THR A 317 10.65 -2.65 -9.60
N LEU A 318 11.90 -2.43 -9.15
CA LEU A 318 13.07 -2.26 -10.01
C LEU A 318 13.30 -3.42 -11.00
N PRO A 319 13.15 -4.70 -10.63
CA PRO A 319 13.29 -5.81 -11.58
C PRO A 319 12.34 -5.71 -12.78
N TYR A 320 11.08 -5.32 -12.55
CA TYR A 320 10.08 -5.12 -13.60
C TYR A 320 10.41 -3.90 -14.46
N LEU A 321 10.85 -2.80 -13.84
CA LEU A 321 11.29 -1.61 -14.57
C LEU A 321 12.48 -1.92 -15.48
N ILE A 322 13.46 -2.69 -15.00
CA ILE A 322 14.60 -3.15 -15.79
C ILE A 322 14.15 -4.03 -16.95
N GLU A 323 13.19 -4.92 -16.74
CA GLU A 323 12.63 -5.74 -17.81
C GLU A 323 11.97 -4.87 -18.90
N ILE A 324 11.13 -3.92 -18.49
CA ILE A 324 10.50 -2.96 -19.41
C ILE A 324 11.56 -2.16 -20.18
N ALA A 325 12.56 -1.61 -19.45
CA ALA A 325 13.58 -0.76 -20.03
C ALA A 325 14.53 -1.49 -20.99
N SER A 326 14.81 -2.78 -20.75
CA SER A 326 15.73 -3.56 -21.58
C SER A 326 15.07 -4.20 -22.80
N LYS A 327 13.82 -4.63 -22.68
CA LYS A 327 13.10 -5.34 -23.77
C LYS A 327 12.23 -4.41 -24.61
N GLY A 328 11.88 -3.22 -24.08
CA GLY A 328 10.77 -2.39 -24.56
C GLY A 328 9.43 -2.91 -24.01
N VAL A 329 8.51 -1.98 -23.72
CA VAL A 329 7.27 -2.26 -22.98
C VAL A 329 6.41 -3.35 -23.64
N ARG A 330 6.19 -3.26 -24.97
CA ARG A 330 5.36 -4.24 -25.69
C ARG A 330 5.91 -5.66 -25.56
N LYS A 331 7.22 -5.84 -25.77
CA LYS A 331 7.86 -7.15 -25.69
C LYS A 331 7.85 -7.68 -24.26
N ALA A 332 8.13 -6.83 -23.27
CA ALA A 332 8.05 -7.21 -21.85
C ALA A 332 6.65 -7.70 -21.48
N LEU A 333 5.59 -6.98 -21.88
CA LEU A 333 4.21 -7.37 -21.64
C LEU A 333 3.81 -8.67 -22.38
N CYS A 334 4.31 -8.89 -23.60
CA CYS A 334 4.03 -10.14 -24.33
C CYS A 334 4.70 -11.36 -23.69
N GLU A 335 5.93 -11.22 -23.21
CA GLU A 335 6.73 -12.34 -22.69
C GLU A 335 6.45 -12.66 -21.21
N ASN A 336 5.97 -11.67 -20.43
CA ASN A 336 5.73 -11.81 -18.99
C ASN A 336 4.24 -11.62 -18.67
N GLU A 337 3.53 -12.74 -18.50
CA GLU A 337 2.09 -12.74 -18.17
C GLU A 337 1.78 -12.07 -16.83
N HIS A 338 2.69 -12.15 -15.86
CA HIS A 338 2.53 -11.55 -14.55
C HIS A 338 2.63 -10.03 -14.60
N LEU A 339 3.59 -9.50 -15.38
CA LEU A 339 3.69 -8.07 -15.68
C LEU A 339 2.49 -7.59 -16.48
N ARG A 340 2.06 -8.38 -17.48
CA ARG A 340 0.89 -8.09 -18.33
C ARG A 340 -0.39 -7.96 -17.54
N ARG A 341 -0.57 -8.72 -16.45
CA ARG A 341 -1.72 -8.58 -15.55
C ARG A 341 -1.82 -7.16 -14.95
N GLY A 342 -0.70 -6.47 -14.78
CA GLY A 342 -0.66 -5.07 -14.33
C GLY A 342 -1.04 -4.03 -15.39
N LEU A 343 -1.25 -4.41 -16.65
CA LEU A 343 -1.60 -3.47 -17.71
C LEU A 343 -3.02 -2.92 -17.48
N THR A 344 -3.11 -1.64 -17.16
CA THR A 344 -4.38 -0.94 -16.90
C THR A 344 -4.96 -0.30 -18.15
N CYS A 345 -4.11 0.26 -19.01
CA CYS A 345 -4.50 0.84 -20.29
C CYS A 345 -3.37 0.78 -21.30
N TYR A 346 -3.74 0.75 -22.59
CA TYR A 346 -2.81 0.73 -23.71
C TYR A 346 -3.45 1.44 -24.91
N ASP A 347 -2.79 2.45 -25.45
CA ASP A 347 -3.21 3.20 -26.65
C ASP A 347 -4.70 3.62 -26.64
N GLY A 348 -5.14 4.20 -25.54
CA GLY A 348 -6.50 4.69 -25.36
C GLY A 348 -7.55 3.61 -25.03
N VAL A 349 -7.14 2.35 -24.88
CA VAL A 349 -8.03 1.24 -24.51
C VAL A 349 -7.80 0.86 -23.06
N LEU A 350 -8.87 0.78 -22.26
CA LEU A 350 -8.82 0.24 -20.91
C LEU A 350 -8.67 -1.29 -20.97
N THR A 351 -7.74 -1.84 -20.22
CA THR A 351 -7.46 -3.29 -20.21
C THR A 351 -7.79 -3.97 -18.88
N LEU A 352 -8.03 -3.20 -17.81
CA LEU A 352 -8.41 -3.73 -16.51
C LEU A 352 -9.92 -3.92 -16.42
N GLU A 353 -10.38 -5.17 -16.43
CA GLU A 353 -11.79 -5.56 -16.36
C GLU A 353 -12.50 -4.97 -15.13
N GLU A 354 -11.88 -5.06 -13.96
CA GLU A 354 -12.44 -4.58 -12.70
C GLU A 354 -12.78 -3.08 -12.76
N THR A 355 -11.92 -2.29 -13.40
CA THR A 355 -12.18 -0.85 -13.63
C THR A 355 -13.30 -0.65 -14.65
N GLY A 356 -13.30 -1.43 -15.74
CA GLY A 356 -14.36 -1.40 -16.75
C GLY A 356 -15.73 -1.63 -16.16
N LEU A 357 -15.86 -2.69 -15.37
CA LEU A 357 -17.11 -3.03 -14.68
C LEU A 357 -17.55 -1.96 -13.68
N LYS A 358 -16.63 -1.50 -12.84
CA LYS A 358 -16.92 -0.51 -11.79
C LYS A 358 -17.28 0.85 -12.36
N GLN A 359 -16.57 1.30 -13.38
CA GLN A 359 -16.79 2.61 -13.99
C GLN A 359 -17.82 2.57 -15.13
N LYS A 360 -18.35 1.39 -15.45
CA LYS A 360 -19.34 1.15 -16.55
C LYS A 360 -18.81 1.69 -17.88
N ARG A 361 -17.61 1.27 -18.27
CA ARG A 361 -16.96 1.65 -19.52
C ARG A 361 -16.44 0.42 -20.27
N PRO A 362 -16.28 0.51 -21.62
CA PRO A 362 -15.73 -0.58 -22.41
C PRO A 362 -14.30 -0.88 -21.99
N TYR A 363 -13.93 -2.14 -22.07
CA TYR A 363 -12.58 -2.64 -21.86
C TYR A 363 -12.30 -3.80 -22.82
N SER A 364 -11.03 -4.09 -23.06
CA SER A 364 -10.57 -5.26 -23.79
C SER A 364 -9.47 -5.96 -22.98
N SER A 365 -9.31 -7.25 -23.15
CA SER A 365 -8.23 -7.95 -22.42
C SER A 365 -6.84 -7.46 -22.87
N PRO A 366 -5.83 -7.54 -22.01
CA PRO A 366 -4.44 -7.24 -22.40
C PRO A 366 -3.98 -8.06 -23.61
N GLU A 367 -4.42 -9.32 -23.73
CA GLU A 367 -4.11 -10.23 -24.82
C GLU A 367 -4.66 -9.72 -26.16
N GLU A 368 -5.90 -9.26 -26.18
CA GLU A 368 -6.52 -8.67 -27.39
C GLU A 368 -5.77 -7.42 -27.85
N VAL A 369 -5.50 -6.49 -26.93
CA VAL A 369 -4.83 -5.22 -27.27
C VAL A 369 -3.39 -5.43 -27.72
N LEU A 370 -2.69 -6.40 -27.16
CA LEU A 370 -1.31 -6.75 -27.52
C LEU A 370 -1.22 -7.70 -28.72
N ASN A 371 -2.35 -8.22 -29.24
CA ASN A 371 -2.43 -9.26 -30.28
C ASN A 371 -1.62 -10.51 -29.92
N ILE A 372 -1.79 -10.99 -28.68
CA ILE A 372 -1.22 -12.25 -28.21
C ILE A 372 -2.22 -13.36 -28.52
N VAL A 373 -1.79 -14.35 -29.34
CA VAL A 373 -2.59 -15.51 -29.72
C VAL A 373 -2.41 -16.62 -28.69
#